data_f203dd1bf4e114264510d4f88a5367fb
#
_entry.id   f203dd1bf4e114264510d4f88a5367fb
#
_cell.length_a   1.000
_cell.length_b   1.000
_cell.length_c   1.000
_cell.angle_alpha   90.00
_cell.angle_beta   90.00
_cell.angle_gamma   90.00
#
_symmetry.space_group_name_H-M   'P 1'
#
loop_
_entity.id
_entity.type
_entity.pdbx_description
1 polymer ?
#
loop_
_entity_poly.entity_id
_entity_poly.type
_entity_poly.pdbx_seq_one_letter_code
_entity_poly.pdbx_strand_id
1 'polypeptide(L)'
;MYSGLASIILRLYELAYIERWNDHPRPFNISELDKQAHKAAIAYVIGRFEESFRDRKVDWLYLIEGLIFEALQRAVLTDIKPQVFHRITKERSKEINKFVFDKVGEDLRAFDRELYRRFVTYFEALDEPREKVLAKRIIKAAHFLATYWE
;
A
#
# COMPACT_ATOMS: atom_id res chain seq x y z
N MET A 1 -9.06 21.17 4.71
CA MET A 1 -8.04 20.40 5.48
C MET A 1 -8.69 19.29 6.30
N TYR A 2 -9.54 19.59 7.31
CA TYR A 2 -10.11 18.55 8.18
C TYR A 2 -11.03 17.55 7.47
N SER A 3 -11.80 17.97 6.48
CA SER A 3 -12.64 17.05 5.68
C SER A 3 -11.80 16.03 4.90
N GLY A 4 -10.74 16.45 4.23
CA GLY A 4 -9.86 15.54 3.52
C GLY A 4 -9.16 14.53 4.43
N LEU A 5 -8.69 14.98 5.62
CA LEU A 5 -8.11 14.09 6.62
C LEU A 5 -9.13 13.04 7.09
N ALA A 6 -10.34 13.47 7.43
CA ALA A 6 -11.40 12.55 7.85
C ALA A 6 -11.74 11.52 6.77
N SER A 7 -11.86 11.95 5.51
CA SER A 7 -12.12 11.05 4.38
C SER A 7 -11.01 10.01 4.21
N ILE A 8 -9.74 10.41 4.31
CA ILE A 8 -8.59 9.48 4.21
C ILE A 8 -8.64 8.45 5.35
N ILE A 9 -8.88 8.89 6.58
CA ILE A 9 -8.97 8.00 7.74
C ILE A 9 -10.13 7.01 7.57
N LEU A 10 -11.31 7.48 7.15
CA LEU A 10 -12.46 6.62 6.91
C LEU A 10 -12.18 5.57 5.84
N ARG A 11 -11.51 5.94 4.73
CA ARG A 11 -11.10 4.96 3.70
C ARG A 11 -10.15 3.90 4.24
N LEU A 12 -9.23 4.26 5.14
CA LEU A 12 -8.36 3.26 5.77
C LEU A 12 -9.16 2.32 6.70
N TYR A 13 -10.20 2.82 7.38
CA TYR A 13 -11.10 1.97 8.15
C TYR A 13 -11.97 1.04 7.28
N GLU A 14 -12.30 1.44 6.05
CA GLU A 14 -13.02 0.57 5.10
C GLU A 14 -12.30 -0.76 4.84
N LEU A 15 -10.97 -0.79 4.98
CA LEU A 15 -10.17 -2.02 4.86
C LEU A 15 -10.56 -3.10 5.89
N ALA A 16 -11.13 -2.72 7.03
CA ALA A 16 -11.61 -3.66 8.04
C ALA A 16 -12.84 -4.48 7.56
N TYR A 17 -13.58 -3.96 6.59
CA TYR A 17 -14.76 -4.61 6.01
C TYR A 17 -14.45 -5.44 4.75
N ILE A 18 -13.21 -5.41 4.26
CA ILE A 18 -12.75 -6.21 3.14
C ILE A 18 -12.23 -7.53 3.70
N GLU A 19 -13.03 -8.57 3.61
CA GLU A 19 -12.65 -9.91 4.05
C GLU A 19 -11.71 -10.55 3.02
N ARG A 20 -10.62 -11.13 3.51
CA ARG A 20 -9.65 -11.86 2.68
C ARG A 20 -9.97 -13.35 2.66
N TRP A 21 -9.66 -14.02 1.54
CA TRP A 21 -9.88 -15.46 1.37
C TRP A 21 -11.32 -15.89 1.62
N ASN A 22 -12.29 -15.02 1.31
CA ASN A 22 -13.72 -15.28 1.51
C ASN A 22 -14.27 -16.43 0.67
N ASP A 23 -13.54 -16.89 -0.34
CA ASP A 23 -13.87 -18.01 -1.21
C ASP A 23 -13.14 -19.32 -0.84
N HIS A 24 -12.42 -19.34 0.28
CA HIS A 24 -11.70 -20.52 0.77
C HIS A 24 -12.02 -20.80 2.24
N PRO A 25 -12.00 -22.07 2.67
CA PRO A 25 -12.01 -22.40 4.10
C PRO A 25 -10.83 -21.74 4.81
N ARG A 26 -11.11 -21.04 5.89
CA ARG A 26 -10.09 -20.34 6.69
C ARG A 26 -10.32 -20.62 8.17
N PRO A 27 -9.26 -20.75 8.99
CA PRO A 27 -9.39 -21.03 10.42
C PRO A 27 -9.92 -19.83 11.21
N PHE A 28 -9.75 -18.62 10.69
CA PHE A 28 -10.20 -17.36 11.30
C PHE A 28 -10.44 -16.29 10.24
N ASN A 29 -11.20 -15.28 10.59
CA ASN A 29 -11.45 -14.15 9.69
C ASN A 29 -10.26 -13.20 9.69
N ILE A 30 -9.80 -12.82 8.50
CA ILE A 30 -8.75 -11.83 8.27
C ILE A 30 -9.30 -10.76 7.34
N SER A 31 -9.18 -9.52 7.77
CA SER A 31 -9.49 -8.37 6.94
C SER A 31 -8.27 -7.87 6.14
N GLU A 32 -8.52 -7.05 5.13
CA GLU A 32 -7.43 -6.35 4.45
C GLU A 32 -6.67 -5.41 5.41
N LEU A 33 -7.34 -4.84 6.42
CA LEU A 33 -6.70 -4.02 7.44
C LEU A 33 -5.69 -4.84 8.26
N ASP A 34 -6.04 -6.05 8.69
CA ASP A 34 -5.13 -6.94 9.42
C ASP A 34 -3.88 -7.23 8.59
N LYS A 35 -4.05 -7.53 7.31
CA LYS A 35 -2.93 -7.74 6.40
C LYS A 35 -2.04 -6.50 6.28
N GLN A 36 -2.63 -5.31 6.11
CA GLN A 36 -1.85 -4.08 6.00
C GLN A 36 -1.10 -3.78 7.31
N ALA A 37 -1.68 -4.08 8.47
CA ALA A 37 -1.02 -3.95 9.77
C ALA A 37 0.19 -4.92 9.90
N HIS A 38 0.01 -6.19 9.57
CA HIS A 38 1.11 -7.17 9.53
C HIS A 38 2.22 -6.75 8.57
N LYS A 39 1.84 -6.34 7.36
CA LYS A 39 2.79 -5.85 6.36
C LYS A 39 3.60 -4.66 6.88
N ALA A 40 2.97 -3.71 7.56
CA ALA A 40 3.65 -2.54 8.12
C ALA A 40 4.64 -2.94 9.21
N ALA A 41 4.25 -3.83 10.13
CA ALA A 41 5.13 -4.35 11.18
C ALA A 41 6.34 -5.09 10.59
N ILE A 42 6.12 -5.98 9.61
CA ILE A 42 7.18 -6.73 8.94
C ILE A 42 8.11 -5.77 8.18
N ALA A 43 7.56 -4.78 7.47
CA ALA A 43 8.36 -3.80 6.74
C ALA A 43 9.27 -2.99 7.68
N TYR A 44 8.77 -2.60 8.84
CA TYR A 44 9.57 -1.94 9.87
C TYR A 44 10.75 -2.81 10.32
N VAL A 45 10.50 -4.07 10.66
CA VAL A 45 11.55 -5.00 11.10
C VAL A 45 12.60 -5.22 10.01
N ILE A 46 12.18 -5.43 8.76
CA ILE A 46 13.12 -5.58 7.63
C ILE A 46 13.93 -4.29 7.44
N GLY A 47 13.30 -3.12 7.48
CA GLY A 47 13.99 -1.84 7.35
C GLY A 47 15.06 -1.65 8.43
N ARG A 48 14.74 -1.96 9.68
CA ARG A 48 15.72 -1.92 10.79
C ARG A 48 16.86 -2.91 10.61
N PHE A 49 16.57 -4.10 10.08
CA PHE A 49 17.59 -5.08 9.75
C PHE A 49 18.54 -4.58 8.65
N GLU A 50 18.01 -3.98 7.59
CA GLU A 50 18.82 -3.41 6.49
C GLU A 50 19.76 -2.31 7.00
N GLU A 51 19.30 -1.46 7.93
CA GLU A 51 20.15 -0.43 8.53
C GLU A 51 21.18 -1.01 9.49
N SER A 52 20.76 -1.90 10.41
CA SER A 52 21.61 -2.36 11.52
C SER A 52 22.67 -3.40 11.11
N PHE A 53 22.36 -4.22 10.09
CA PHE A 53 23.21 -5.36 9.72
C PHE A 53 23.80 -5.28 8.31
N ARG A 54 23.24 -4.40 7.45
CA ARG A 54 23.70 -4.26 6.06
C ARG A 54 24.18 -2.87 5.70
N ASP A 55 24.21 -1.98 6.69
CA ASP A 55 24.64 -0.57 6.53
C ASP A 55 23.95 0.12 5.34
N ARG A 56 22.66 -0.13 5.15
CA ARG A 56 21.85 0.44 4.09
C ARG A 56 20.92 1.50 4.65
N LYS A 57 20.97 2.69 4.12
CA LYS A 57 20.05 3.76 4.50
C LYS A 57 18.65 3.51 3.92
N VAL A 58 17.64 3.50 4.80
CA VAL A 58 16.22 3.38 4.45
C VAL A 58 15.57 4.75 4.41
N ASP A 59 14.86 5.07 3.34
CA ASP A 59 13.97 6.24 3.30
C ASP A 59 12.67 5.87 4.04
N TRP A 60 12.65 6.14 5.35
CA TRP A 60 11.53 5.81 6.23
C TRP A 60 10.24 6.55 5.87
N LEU A 61 10.34 7.82 5.46
CA LEU A 61 9.15 8.56 5.04
C LEU A 61 8.53 7.92 3.82
N TYR A 62 9.35 7.63 2.81
CA TYR A 62 8.89 6.97 1.59
C TYR A 62 8.33 5.57 1.86
N LEU A 63 8.94 4.81 2.78
CA LEU A 63 8.46 3.49 3.18
C LEU A 63 7.08 3.58 3.85
N ILE A 64 6.90 4.47 4.82
CA ILE A 64 5.62 4.67 5.53
C ILE A 64 4.56 5.17 4.57
N GLU A 65 4.86 6.18 3.77
CA GLU A 65 3.92 6.69 2.76
C GLU A 65 3.54 5.62 1.74
N GLY A 66 4.50 4.82 1.28
CA GLY A 66 4.23 3.72 0.36
C GLY A 66 3.29 2.65 0.94
N LEU A 67 3.43 2.31 2.21
CA LEU A 67 2.50 1.41 2.91
C LEU A 67 1.09 1.98 2.95
N ILE A 68 0.94 3.28 3.27
CA ILE A 68 -0.35 3.97 3.29
C ILE A 68 -0.94 4.07 1.87
N PHE A 69 -0.13 4.39 0.87
CA PHE A 69 -0.57 4.51 -0.52
C PHE A 69 -1.09 3.19 -1.08
N GLU A 70 -0.40 2.08 -0.80
CA GLU A 70 -0.89 0.75 -1.19
C GLU A 70 -2.15 0.36 -0.41
N ALA A 71 -2.30 0.76 0.85
CA ALA A 71 -3.53 0.55 1.62
C ALA A 71 -4.71 1.33 1.02
N LEU A 72 -4.52 2.61 0.66
CA LEU A 72 -5.53 3.42 -0.04
C LEU A 72 -5.90 2.84 -1.40
N GLN A 73 -4.92 2.35 -2.16
CA GLN A 73 -5.18 1.65 -3.43
C GLN A 73 -6.07 0.43 -3.19
N ARG A 74 -5.81 -0.35 -2.14
CA ARG A 74 -6.60 -1.53 -1.78
C ARG A 74 -8.03 -1.17 -1.34
N ALA A 75 -8.21 -0.10 -0.58
CA ALA A 75 -9.54 0.39 -0.21
C ALA A 75 -10.42 0.71 -1.44
N VAL A 76 -9.80 1.21 -2.52
CA VAL A 76 -10.50 1.50 -3.80
C VAL A 76 -10.75 0.24 -4.62
N LEU A 77 -9.76 -0.65 -4.73
CA LEU A 77 -9.80 -1.82 -5.62
C LEU A 77 -10.48 -3.04 -4.97
N THR A 78 -10.68 -2.99 -3.65
CA THR A 78 -11.32 -4.04 -2.86
C THR A 78 -10.65 -5.42 -3.00
N ASP A 79 -11.39 -6.52 -2.79
CA ASP A 79 -10.86 -7.88 -2.86
C ASP A 79 -10.89 -8.39 -4.31
N ILE A 80 -9.88 -8.03 -5.10
CA ILE A 80 -9.65 -8.64 -6.40
C ILE A 80 -8.73 -9.84 -6.24
N LYS A 81 -9.15 -11.02 -6.74
CA LYS A 81 -8.33 -12.23 -6.70
C LYS A 81 -6.91 -11.95 -7.23
N PRO A 82 -5.86 -12.43 -6.55
CA PRO A 82 -4.47 -12.11 -6.90
C PRO A 82 -4.13 -12.40 -8.36
N GLN A 83 -4.60 -13.54 -8.92
CA GLN A 83 -4.34 -13.91 -10.31
C GLN A 83 -4.96 -12.92 -11.30
N VAL A 84 -6.17 -12.43 -11.00
CA VAL A 84 -6.87 -11.43 -11.81
C VAL A 84 -6.18 -10.08 -11.67
N PHE A 85 -5.84 -9.69 -10.44
CA PHE A 85 -5.14 -8.44 -10.16
C PHE A 85 -3.79 -8.36 -10.89
N HIS A 86 -2.96 -9.41 -10.83
CA HIS A 86 -1.68 -9.46 -11.53
C HIS A 86 -1.82 -9.37 -13.05
N ARG A 87 -2.84 -10.01 -13.61
CA ARG A 87 -3.11 -9.95 -15.05
C ARG A 87 -3.54 -8.54 -15.47
N ILE A 88 -4.49 -7.95 -14.76
CA ILE A 88 -4.99 -6.61 -15.05
C ILE A 88 -3.89 -5.56 -14.87
N THR A 89 -3.11 -5.63 -13.78
CA THR A 89 -2.04 -4.67 -13.53
C THR A 89 -0.92 -4.75 -14.55
N LYS A 90 -0.61 -5.92 -15.08
CA LYS A 90 0.39 -6.08 -16.14
C LYS A 90 -0.06 -5.41 -17.45
N GLU A 91 -1.33 -5.52 -17.79
CA GLU A 91 -1.87 -5.06 -19.06
C GLU A 91 -2.39 -3.61 -19.01
N ARG A 92 -2.92 -3.18 -17.85
CA ARG A 92 -3.66 -1.92 -17.68
C ARG A 92 -3.28 -1.11 -16.43
N SER A 93 -2.03 -1.13 -16.04
CA SER A 93 -1.57 -0.43 -14.83
C SER A 93 -1.94 1.06 -14.82
N LYS A 94 -1.80 1.74 -15.97
CA LYS A 94 -2.14 3.17 -16.09
C LYS A 94 -3.62 3.46 -15.87
N GLU A 95 -4.50 2.60 -16.39
CA GLU A 95 -5.95 2.75 -16.23
C GLU A 95 -6.37 2.52 -14.77
N ILE A 96 -5.78 1.51 -14.12
CA ILE A 96 -6.00 1.23 -12.70
C ILE A 96 -5.52 2.39 -11.83
N ASN A 97 -4.31 2.88 -12.08
CA ASN A 97 -3.76 4.00 -11.33
C ASN A 97 -4.63 5.24 -11.51
N LYS A 98 -5.05 5.55 -12.74
CA LYS A 98 -5.97 6.64 -13.01
C LYS A 98 -7.28 6.50 -12.22
N PHE A 99 -7.89 5.33 -12.25
CA PHE A 99 -9.11 5.06 -11.48
C PHE A 99 -8.92 5.31 -9.97
N VAL A 100 -7.80 4.83 -9.40
CA VAL A 100 -7.46 5.05 -7.99
C VAL A 100 -7.25 6.54 -7.71
N PHE A 101 -6.52 7.26 -8.59
CA PHE A 101 -6.27 8.70 -8.45
C PHE A 101 -7.57 9.52 -8.53
N ASP A 102 -8.50 9.13 -9.38
CA ASP A 102 -9.81 9.78 -9.48
C ASP A 102 -10.64 9.58 -8.20
N LYS A 103 -10.52 8.42 -7.55
CA LYS A 103 -11.30 8.08 -6.34
C LYS A 103 -10.77 8.70 -5.04
N VAL A 104 -9.46 8.80 -4.86
CA VAL A 104 -8.84 9.31 -3.61
C VAL A 104 -8.17 10.67 -3.79
N GLY A 105 -7.99 11.11 -5.01
CA GLY A 105 -7.19 12.30 -5.30
C GLY A 105 -7.81 13.60 -4.78
N GLU A 106 -9.13 13.72 -4.75
CA GLU A 106 -9.79 14.90 -4.19
C GLU A 106 -9.53 15.01 -2.69
N ASP A 107 -9.72 13.92 -1.95
CA ASP A 107 -9.50 13.85 -0.51
C ASP A 107 -8.03 14.14 -0.16
N LEU A 108 -7.08 13.53 -0.89
CA LEU A 108 -5.66 13.79 -0.69
C LEU A 108 -5.28 15.24 -0.99
N ARG A 109 -5.78 15.84 -2.07
CA ARG A 109 -5.50 17.25 -2.41
C ARG A 109 -6.13 18.22 -1.40
N ALA A 110 -7.30 17.89 -0.87
CA ALA A 110 -7.98 18.68 0.15
C ALA A 110 -7.24 18.63 1.49
N PHE A 111 -6.55 17.53 1.78
CA PHE A 111 -5.72 17.36 2.96
C PHE A 111 -4.33 17.99 2.77
N ASP A 112 -3.58 17.52 1.78
CA ASP A 112 -2.21 17.95 1.47
C ASP A 112 -1.90 17.72 -0.02
N ARG A 113 -1.68 18.82 -0.77
CA ARG A 113 -1.36 18.75 -2.21
C ARG A 113 -0.03 18.08 -2.50
N GLU A 114 0.94 18.21 -1.58
CA GLU A 114 2.25 17.59 -1.73
C GLU A 114 2.16 16.09 -1.50
N LEU A 115 1.39 15.65 -0.50
CA LEU A 115 1.10 14.22 -0.29
C LEU A 115 0.44 13.60 -1.52
N TYR A 116 -0.52 14.30 -2.14
CA TYR A 116 -1.12 13.85 -3.40
C TYR A 116 -0.10 13.68 -4.53
N ARG A 117 0.82 14.64 -4.70
CA ARG A 117 1.90 14.52 -5.69
C ARG A 117 2.78 13.31 -5.42
N ARG A 118 3.18 13.08 -4.18
CA ARG A 118 3.97 11.90 -3.79
C ARG A 118 3.21 10.60 -4.01
N PHE A 119 1.89 10.59 -3.76
CA PHE A 119 1.02 9.45 -4.06
C PHE A 119 1.04 9.09 -5.55
N VAL A 120 0.83 10.04 -6.43
CA VAL A 120 0.88 9.82 -7.89
C VAL A 120 2.27 9.35 -8.31
N THR A 121 3.33 10.03 -7.86
CA THR A 121 4.71 9.67 -8.18
C THR A 121 5.06 8.26 -7.71
N TYR A 122 4.58 7.81 -6.57
CA TYR A 122 4.83 6.46 -6.05
C TYR A 122 4.41 5.36 -7.02
N PHE A 123 3.27 5.53 -7.71
CA PHE A 123 2.75 4.53 -8.65
C PHE A 123 3.24 4.71 -10.08
N GLU A 124 3.67 5.91 -10.48
CA GLU A 124 4.02 6.23 -11.88
C GLU A 124 5.51 6.40 -12.13
N ALA A 125 6.33 6.59 -11.10
CA ALA A 125 7.78 6.80 -11.28
C ALA A 125 8.44 5.55 -11.86
N LEU A 126 9.14 5.73 -12.99
CA LEU A 126 9.91 4.69 -13.66
C LEU A 126 11.35 4.61 -13.11
N ASP A 127 11.94 5.74 -12.75
CA ASP A 127 13.28 5.86 -12.20
C ASP A 127 13.25 6.47 -10.81
N GLU A 128 13.80 5.76 -9.84
CA GLU A 128 13.84 6.20 -8.45
C GLU A 128 15.25 6.11 -7.85
N PRO A 129 15.60 7.01 -6.90
CA PRO A 129 16.82 6.92 -6.11
C PRO A 129 16.95 5.56 -5.40
N ARG A 130 18.20 5.14 -5.13
CA ARG A 130 18.49 3.82 -4.55
C ARG A 130 17.76 3.57 -3.22
N GLU A 131 17.64 4.58 -2.37
CA GLU A 131 16.94 4.49 -1.07
C GLU A 131 15.44 4.21 -1.26
N LYS A 132 14.80 4.83 -2.26
CA LYS A 132 13.40 4.57 -2.60
C LYS A 132 13.19 3.19 -3.20
N VAL A 133 14.12 2.75 -4.05
CA VAL A 133 14.12 1.37 -4.59
C VAL A 133 14.23 0.36 -3.46
N LEU A 134 15.09 0.61 -2.46
CA LEU A 134 15.21 -0.25 -1.29
C LEU A 134 13.88 -0.28 -0.51
N ALA A 135 13.28 0.88 -0.23
CA ALA A 135 11.99 0.96 0.46
C ALA A 135 10.89 0.18 -0.28
N LYS A 136 10.77 0.32 -1.60
CA LYS A 136 9.82 -0.49 -2.41
C LYS A 136 10.09 -2.00 -2.31
N ARG A 137 11.36 -2.42 -2.30
CA ARG A 137 11.72 -3.83 -2.11
C ARG A 137 11.33 -4.35 -0.74
N ILE A 138 11.51 -3.54 0.30
CA ILE A 138 11.08 -3.86 1.67
C ILE A 138 9.56 -4.03 1.72
N ILE A 139 8.79 -3.08 1.17
CA ILE A 139 7.33 -3.15 1.11
C ILE A 139 6.87 -4.42 0.38
N LYS A 140 7.49 -4.74 -0.76
CA LYS A 140 7.17 -5.95 -1.54
C LYS A 140 7.50 -7.23 -0.77
N ALA A 141 8.63 -7.31 -0.09
CA ALA A 141 9.00 -8.45 0.73
C ALA A 141 8.02 -8.62 1.90
N ALA A 142 7.69 -7.52 2.58
CA ALA A 142 6.71 -7.52 3.66
C ALA A 142 5.31 -7.97 3.19
N HIS A 143 4.90 -7.56 1.99
CA HIS A 143 3.65 -8.00 1.37
C HIS A 143 3.61 -9.52 1.18
N PHE A 144 4.67 -10.12 0.65
CA PHE A 144 4.73 -11.57 0.48
C PHE A 144 4.73 -12.32 1.81
N LEU A 145 5.50 -11.84 2.78
CA LEU A 145 5.56 -12.47 4.11
C LEU A 145 4.22 -12.37 4.85
N ALA A 146 3.54 -11.23 4.77
CA ALA A 146 2.21 -11.06 5.34
C ALA A 146 1.17 -11.98 4.65
N THR A 147 1.26 -12.17 3.33
CA THR A 147 0.38 -13.10 2.59
C THR A 147 0.70 -14.56 2.90
N TYR A 148 1.96 -14.90 3.11
CA TYR A 148 2.36 -16.28 3.43
C TYR A 148 1.83 -16.74 4.79
N TRP A 149 1.63 -15.81 5.71
CA TRP A 149 1.10 -16.09 7.04
C TRP A 149 -0.42 -16.35 7.04
N GLU A 150 -1.15 -15.77 6.09
CA GLU A 150 -2.59 -15.96 5.92
C GLU A 150 -2.94 -17.39 5.48
#